data_40d1f49dc8cd21df71baf1d35e041051
#
_entry.id   40d1f49dc8cd21df71baf1d35e041051
#
_cell.length_a   1.000
_cell.length_b   1.000
_cell.length_c   1.000
_cell.angle_alpha   90.00
_cell.angle_beta   90.00
_cell.angle_gamma   90.00
#
_symmetry.space_group_name_H-M   'P 1'
#
loop_
_entity.id
_entity.type
_entity.pdbx_description
1 polymer ?
#
loop_
_entity_poly.entity_id
_entity_poly.type
_entity_poly.pdbx_seq_one_letter_code
_entity_poly.pdbx_strand_id
1 'polypeptide(L)'
;MGLKTLSAEQVRDYRANGYLYPLSALDASEVTRYRGELAKTEAHLGGSLMAIDKKFRGNLHFLCRWVDELARTATILDAVEDLIGPDILLYTSRFFIKEARSEGIAAWHQDSAYFGLRPFDHVTAWVALSNVTADAGPVEFAVGSHIRGQLQQKSGLIKNSVNTAGQIIVEWFDQSQIDRAILRPGQFSFHHTCTVHQSQPNRSDERRIGIALSYIPTRTRYIGKRRMPACLMRGNDEHGHFDLQPRPQVDFGEIEMQRHDTTFRAYIESFYEQLGEAEKDLPKEAAAGMVY
;
A
#
# COMPACT_ATOMS: atom_id res chain seq x y z
N MET A 1 -23.87 -10.56 9.30
CA MET A 1 -24.09 -9.11 9.19
C MET A 1 -24.34 -8.76 7.74
N GLY A 2 -25.21 -7.77 7.44
CA GLY A 2 -25.41 -7.29 6.06
C GLY A 2 -24.21 -6.47 5.61
N LEU A 3 -24.04 -6.33 4.28
CA LEU A 3 -23.04 -5.45 3.68
C LEU A 3 -23.33 -3.98 4.06
N LYS A 4 -22.28 -3.19 4.26
CA LYS A 4 -22.35 -1.78 4.68
C LYS A 4 -22.39 -0.81 3.51
N THR A 5 -21.54 -1.04 2.51
CA THR A 5 -21.41 -0.13 1.37
C THR A 5 -21.23 -0.82 0.03
N LEU A 6 -20.59 -1.98 -0.01
CA LEU A 6 -20.46 -2.74 -1.25
C LEU A 6 -21.75 -3.49 -1.58
N SER A 7 -22.09 -3.57 -2.87
CA SER A 7 -23.15 -4.48 -3.31
C SER A 7 -22.66 -5.94 -3.29
N ALA A 8 -23.61 -6.88 -3.23
CA ALA A 8 -23.28 -8.30 -3.34
C ALA A 8 -22.58 -8.64 -4.67
N GLU A 9 -22.85 -7.90 -5.74
CA GLU A 9 -22.18 -8.01 -7.03
C GLU A 9 -20.72 -7.56 -6.92
N GLN A 10 -20.46 -6.39 -6.35
CA GLN A 10 -19.11 -5.88 -6.15
C GLN A 10 -18.25 -6.83 -5.29
N VAL A 11 -18.82 -7.44 -4.26
CA VAL A 11 -18.11 -8.46 -3.46
C VAL A 11 -17.80 -9.70 -4.28
N ARG A 12 -18.73 -10.17 -5.15
CA ARG A 12 -18.46 -11.28 -6.08
C ARG A 12 -17.38 -10.93 -7.07
N ASP A 13 -17.42 -9.73 -7.66
CA ASP A 13 -16.44 -9.25 -8.63
C ASP A 13 -15.04 -9.17 -8.02
N TYR A 14 -14.92 -8.62 -6.80
CA TYR A 14 -13.66 -8.62 -6.07
C TYR A 14 -13.12 -10.04 -5.86
N ARG A 15 -13.97 -10.97 -5.47
CA ARG A 15 -13.58 -12.38 -5.24
C ARG A 15 -13.20 -13.12 -6.52
N ALA A 16 -13.81 -12.76 -7.66
CA ALA A 16 -13.53 -13.36 -8.95
C ALA A 16 -12.28 -12.77 -9.60
N ASN A 17 -12.14 -11.45 -9.55
CA ASN A 17 -11.09 -10.72 -10.28
C ASN A 17 -9.84 -10.45 -9.44
N GLY A 18 -9.97 -10.38 -8.09
CA GLY A 18 -8.90 -10.03 -7.17
C GLY A 18 -8.72 -8.52 -6.96
N TYR A 19 -9.57 -7.70 -7.58
CA TYR A 19 -9.59 -6.25 -7.45
C TYR A 19 -10.99 -5.70 -7.68
N LEU A 20 -11.19 -4.45 -7.28
CA LEU A 20 -12.45 -3.73 -7.48
C LEU A 20 -12.17 -2.23 -7.62
N TYR A 21 -12.72 -1.59 -8.66
CA TYR A 21 -12.68 -0.14 -8.87
C TYR A 21 -13.71 0.28 -9.94
N PRO A 22 -14.06 1.58 -10.08
CA PRO A 22 -13.79 2.66 -9.13
C PRO A 22 -14.75 2.61 -7.95
N LEU A 23 -14.25 2.94 -6.76
CA LEU A 23 -15.05 3.21 -5.57
C LEU A 23 -14.85 4.67 -5.17
N SER A 24 -15.84 5.32 -4.53
CA SER A 24 -15.73 6.71 -4.08
C SER A 24 -15.51 6.76 -2.57
N ALA A 25 -14.51 7.51 -2.11
CA ALA A 25 -14.21 7.67 -0.70
C ALA A 25 -14.28 9.14 -0.24
N LEU A 26 -13.76 10.06 -1.04
CA LEU A 26 -13.56 11.46 -0.66
C LEU A 26 -14.30 12.39 -1.61
N ASP A 27 -14.85 13.45 -1.08
CA ASP A 27 -15.37 14.55 -1.89
C ASP A 27 -14.25 15.53 -2.35
N ALA A 28 -14.60 16.50 -3.17
CA ALA A 28 -13.62 17.45 -3.72
C ALA A 28 -12.95 18.32 -2.65
N SER A 29 -13.66 18.63 -1.56
CA SER A 29 -13.12 19.42 -0.45
C SER A 29 -12.13 18.61 0.37
N GLU A 30 -12.41 17.36 0.62
CA GLU A 30 -11.53 16.42 1.30
C GLU A 30 -10.26 16.15 0.49
N VAL A 31 -10.39 15.95 -0.82
CA VAL A 31 -9.23 15.81 -1.73
C VAL A 31 -8.36 17.07 -1.66
N THR A 32 -8.95 18.25 -1.74
CA THR A 32 -8.21 19.52 -1.64
C THR A 32 -7.48 19.62 -0.30
N ARG A 33 -8.15 19.28 0.79
CA ARG A 33 -7.57 19.26 2.14
C ARG A 33 -6.38 18.31 2.21
N TYR A 34 -6.52 17.04 1.79
CA TYR A 34 -5.45 16.06 1.87
C TYR A 34 -4.25 16.37 0.97
N ARG A 35 -4.50 16.95 -0.22
CA ARG A 35 -3.42 17.49 -1.05
C ARG A 35 -2.68 18.64 -0.39
N GLY A 36 -3.42 19.52 0.30
CA GLY A 36 -2.82 20.59 1.10
C GLY A 36 -1.96 20.07 2.24
N GLU A 37 -2.42 19.04 2.97
CA GLU A 37 -1.65 18.39 4.03
C GLU A 37 -0.39 17.68 3.49
N LEU A 38 -0.49 17.03 2.33
CA LEU A 38 0.68 16.46 1.66
C LEU A 38 1.70 17.55 1.31
N ALA A 39 1.26 18.68 0.76
CA ALA A 39 2.16 19.79 0.42
C ALA A 39 2.86 20.37 1.66
N LYS A 40 2.14 20.51 2.79
CA LYS A 40 2.73 20.93 4.08
C LYS A 40 3.75 19.90 4.59
N THR A 41 3.43 18.61 4.48
CA THR A 41 4.32 17.50 4.83
C THR A 41 5.61 17.54 4.02
N GLU A 42 5.51 17.69 2.69
CA GLU A 42 6.67 17.80 1.80
C GLU A 42 7.50 19.06 2.08
N ALA A 43 6.85 20.19 2.37
CA ALA A 43 7.53 21.42 2.76
C ALA A 43 8.28 21.27 4.09
N HIS A 44 7.67 20.62 5.10
CA HIS A 44 8.31 20.33 6.39
C HIS A 44 9.54 19.42 6.23
N LEU A 45 9.46 18.43 5.35
CA LEU A 45 10.54 17.47 5.07
C LEU A 45 11.59 18.00 4.09
N GLY A 46 11.40 19.19 3.52
CA GLY A 46 12.35 19.84 2.64
C GLY A 46 12.32 19.37 1.17
N GLY A 47 11.28 18.66 0.73
CA GLY A 47 11.14 18.22 -0.66
C GLY A 47 10.05 17.19 -0.89
N SER A 48 9.83 16.85 -2.17
CA SER A 48 8.88 15.80 -2.57
C SER A 48 9.22 14.47 -1.87
N LEU A 49 8.20 13.75 -1.39
CA LEU A 49 8.35 12.43 -0.76
C LEU A 49 9.12 11.44 -1.64
N MET A 50 9.12 11.63 -2.95
CA MET A 50 9.85 10.77 -3.88
C MET A 50 11.32 11.18 -4.05
N ALA A 51 11.71 12.37 -3.61
CA ALA A 51 13.07 12.91 -3.73
C ALA A 51 13.88 12.85 -2.42
N ILE A 52 13.18 12.83 -1.28
CA ILE A 52 13.80 12.77 0.05
C ILE A 52 14.03 11.33 0.52
N ASP A 53 14.43 11.17 1.78
CA ASP A 53 14.61 9.88 2.43
C ASP A 53 13.40 8.95 2.22
N LYS A 54 13.67 7.77 1.68
CA LYS A 54 12.65 6.77 1.31
C LYS A 54 11.77 6.32 2.48
N LYS A 55 12.24 6.45 3.73
CA LYS A 55 11.46 6.11 4.90
C LYS A 55 10.15 6.91 4.96
N PHE A 56 10.14 8.15 4.53
CA PHE A 56 8.95 9.01 4.51
C PHE A 56 7.94 8.68 3.39
N ARG A 57 8.22 7.72 2.54
CA ARG A 57 7.23 7.22 1.57
C ARG A 57 6.23 6.24 2.19
N GLY A 58 6.58 5.63 3.33
CA GLY A 58 5.77 4.61 4.00
C GLY A 58 5.51 4.93 5.46
N ASN A 59 4.44 4.33 5.98
CA ASN A 59 4.06 4.35 7.39
C ASN A 59 3.83 5.74 8.00
N LEU A 60 3.53 6.74 7.18
CA LEU A 60 3.24 8.10 7.66
C LEU A 60 1.99 8.19 8.55
N HIS A 61 1.14 7.17 8.59
CA HIS A 61 0.02 7.07 9.53
C HIS A 61 0.47 6.95 11.00
N PHE A 62 1.74 6.61 11.27
CA PHE A 62 2.33 6.70 12.62
C PHE A 62 2.91 8.07 12.95
N LEU A 63 3.13 8.91 11.93
CA LEU A 63 3.84 10.18 12.03
C LEU A 63 2.94 11.39 11.85
N CYS A 64 1.95 11.29 10.95
CA CYS A 64 1.07 12.39 10.55
C CYS A 64 -0.39 12.06 10.83
N ARG A 65 -1.06 12.89 11.61
CA ARG A 65 -2.48 12.73 11.97
C ARG A 65 -3.38 12.65 10.75
N TRP A 66 -3.13 13.47 9.74
CA TRP A 66 -3.95 13.50 8.54
C TRP A 66 -3.89 12.19 7.72
N VAL A 67 -2.77 11.45 7.78
CA VAL A 67 -2.65 10.13 7.12
C VAL A 67 -3.43 9.07 7.89
N ASP A 68 -3.39 9.10 9.24
CA ASP A 68 -4.22 8.24 10.08
C ASP A 68 -5.71 8.55 9.89
N GLU A 69 -6.09 9.83 9.79
CA GLU A 69 -7.46 10.25 9.49
C GLU A 69 -7.94 9.74 8.12
N LEU A 70 -7.13 9.90 7.07
CA LEU A 70 -7.44 9.38 5.74
C LEU A 70 -7.66 7.87 5.78
N ALA A 71 -6.79 7.13 6.47
CA ALA A 71 -6.93 5.68 6.61
C ALA A 71 -8.17 5.26 7.43
N ARG A 72 -8.75 6.18 8.21
CA ARG A 72 -10.00 5.95 8.98
C ARG A 72 -11.26 6.47 8.29
N THR A 73 -11.15 6.88 7.04
CA THR A 73 -12.33 7.32 6.27
C THR A 73 -13.42 6.23 6.32
N ALA A 74 -14.60 6.60 6.80
CA ALA A 74 -15.68 5.65 7.08
C ALA A 74 -16.05 4.83 5.85
N THR A 75 -16.18 5.47 4.68
CA THR A 75 -16.51 4.81 3.42
C THR A 75 -15.48 3.74 3.03
N ILE A 76 -14.19 4.00 3.26
CA ILE A 76 -13.12 3.01 3.01
C ILE A 76 -13.26 1.85 4.00
N LEU A 77 -13.38 2.14 5.31
CA LEU A 77 -13.45 1.10 6.33
C LEU A 77 -14.72 0.26 6.22
N ASP A 78 -15.86 0.84 5.79
CA ASP A 78 -17.09 0.11 5.54
C ASP A 78 -16.93 -0.90 4.39
N ALA A 79 -16.28 -0.46 3.31
CA ALA A 79 -15.99 -1.34 2.18
C ALA A 79 -14.92 -2.41 2.52
N VAL A 80 -13.93 -2.09 3.34
CA VAL A 80 -12.95 -3.05 3.87
C VAL A 80 -13.66 -4.11 4.73
N GLU A 81 -14.56 -3.68 5.62
CA GLU A 81 -15.34 -4.58 6.48
C GLU A 81 -16.17 -5.58 5.67
N ASP A 82 -16.75 -5.13 4.55
CA ASP A 82 -17.53 -5.99 3.65
C ASP A 82 -16.66 -7.11 3.00
N LEU A 83 -15.36 -6.91 2.91
CA LEU A 83 -14.41 -7.86 2.31
C LEU A 83 -13.72 -8.76 3.33
N ILE A 84 -13.27 -8.22 4.47
CA ILE A 84 -12.42 -8.94 5.42
C ILE A 84 -13.00 -9.09 6.84
N GLY A 85 -14.17 -8.49 7.09
CA GLY A 85 -14.87 -8.54 8.39
C GLY A 85 -14.59 -7.32 9.27
N PRO A 86 -15.24 -7.26 10.46
CA PRO A 86 -15.36 -6.03 11.25
C PRO A 86 -14.11 -5.65 12.05
N ASP A 87 -13.20 -6.59 12.30
CA ASP A 87 -12.03 -6.39 13.15
C ASP A 87 -10.80 -6.11 12.29
N ILE A 88 -10.48 -4.83 12.12
CA ILE A 88 -9.59 -4.33 11.06
C ILE A 88 -8.35 -3.67 11.65
N LEU A 89 -7.18 -4.12 11.21
CA LEU A 89 -5.90 -3.44 11.43
C LEU A 89 -5.42 -2.77 10.13
N LEU A 90 -4.75 -1.63 10.23
CA LEU A 90 -3.89 -1.09 9.19
C LEU A 90 -2.47 -1.59 9.44
N TYR A 91 -1.95 -2.37 8.49
CA TYR A 91 -0.60 -2.93 8.55
C TYR A 91 0.45 -1.96 8.04
N THR A 92 0.17 -1.29 6.91
CA THR A 92 1.08 -0.29 6.34
C THR A 92 0.31 0.74 5.51
N SER A 93 0.89 1.91 5.36
CA SER A 93 0.50 2.92 4.37
C SER A 93 1.71 3.34 3.55
N ARG A 94 1.53 3.58 2.24
CA ARG A 94 2.63 3.99 1.37
C ARG A 94 2.17 4.93 0.27
N PHE A 95 2.89 6.04 0.13
CA PHE A 95 2.70 6.94 -0.99
C PHE A 95 3.36 6.40 -2.26
N PHE A 96 2.59 6.40 -3.32
CA PHE A 96 3.02 6.13 -4.68
C PHE A 96 2.77 7.37 -5.52
N ILE A 97 3.78 8.21 -5.63
CA ILE A 97 3.73 9.45 -6.38
C ILE A 97 4.61 9.29 -7.62
N LYS A 98 4.09 9.70 -8.76
CA LYS A 98 4.86 9.82 -10.00
C LYS A 98 4.79 11.26 -10.47
N GLU A 99 5.93 11.91 -10.51
CA GLU A 99 6.00 13.27 -11.03
C GLU A 99 5.59 13.29 -12.51
N ALA A 100 5.19 14.45 -13.02
CA ALA A 100 4.89 14.64 -14.45
C ALA A 100 6.05 14.13 -15.31
N ARG A 101 5.75 13.38 -16.37
CA ARG A 101 6.74 12.84 -17.32
C ARG A 101 7.82 11.97 -16.67
N SER A 102 7.55 11.35 -15.52
CA SER A 102 8.52 10.50 -14.82
C SER A 102 8.57 9.08 -15.38
N GLU A 103 9.78 8.51 -15.42
CA GLU A 103 10.04 7.13 -15.86
C GLU A 103 9.80 6.07 -14.76
N GLY A 104 9.25 6.47 -13.60
CA GLY A 104 9.02 5.58 -12.47
C GLY A 104 8.03 4.45 -12.79
N ILE A 105 8.42 3.21 -12.57
CA ILE A 105 7.58 2.02 -12.76
C ILE A 105 7.44 1.21 -11.48
N ALA A 106 6.33 0.46 -11.35
CA ALA A 106 6.28 -0.71 -10.50
C ALA A 106 6.19 -1.92 -11.42
N ALA A 107 7.17 -2.83 -11.37
CA ALA A 107 7.13 -4.04 -12.17
C ALA A 107 6.02 -4.99 -11.68
N TRP A 108 5.66 -6.00 -12.47
CA TRP A 108 4.71 -7.03 -12.08
C TRP A 108 5.11 -7.71 -10.78
N HIS A 109 4.28 -7.62 -9.75
CA HIS A 109 4.52 -8.15 -8.42
C HIS A 109 3.21 -8.50 -7.70
N GLN A 110 3.33 -9.14 -6.56
CA GLN A 110 2.25 -9.36 -5.59
C GLN A 110 2.70 -8.81 -4.24
N ASP A 111 1.82 -8.14 -3.53
CA ASP A 111 2.09 -7.62 -2.18
C ASP A 111 2.40 -8.72 -1.17
N SER A 112 1.78 -9.90 -1.32
CA SER A 112 1.95 -11.04 -0.43
C SER A 112 3.41 -11.48 -0.24
N ALA A 113 4.25 -11.27 -1.24
CA ALA A 113 5.67 -11.62 -1.19
C ALA A 113 6.49 -10.71 -0.28
N TYR A 114 6.02 -9.49 -0.03
CA TYR A 114 6.71 -8.54 0.84
C TYR A 114 6.33 -8.69 2.31
N PHE A 115 5.08 -9.04 2.58
CA PHE A 115 4.52 -8.82 3.90
C PHE A 115 4.60 -10.03 4.83
N GLY A 116 4.75 -11.24 4.31
CA GLY A 116 4.80 -12.43 5.14
C GLY A 116 3.57 -12.64 6.02
N LEU A 117 2.40 -12.23 5.55
CA LEU A 117 1.12 -12.28 6.28
C LEU A 117 0.31 -13.52 5.89
N ARG A 118 -0.30 -14.19 6.87
CA ARG A 118 -1.17 -15.35 6.66
C ARG A 118 -2.38 -15.32 7.62
N PRO A 119 -3.58 -15.75 7.15
CA PRO A 119 -3.90 -16.11 5.77
C PRO A 119 -3.76 -14.91 4.81
N PHE A 120 -3.95 -15.14 3.50
CA PHE A 120 -3.90 -14.09 2.48
C PHE A 120 -5.17 -13.21 2.43
N ASP A 121 -5.72 -12.83 3.57
CA ASP A 121 -6.94 -12.01 3.68
C ASP A 121 -6.69 -10.49 3.62
N HIS A 122 -5.48 -10.10 3.28
CA HIS A 122 -5.05 -8.72 3.20
C HIS A 122 -5.64 -8.03 1.96
N VAL A 123 -6.18 -6.84 2.15
CA VAL A 123 -6.71 -5.97 1.09
C VAL A 123 -6.00 -4.61 1.10
N THR A 124 -5.57 -4.16 -0.06
CA THR A 124 -4.99 -2.82 -0.23
C THR A 124 -6.02 -1.89 -0.86
N ALA A 125 -6.34 -0.78 -0.17
CA ALA A 125 -7.07 0.35 -0.74
C ALA A 125 -6.06 1.35 -1.33
N TRP A 126 -6.07 1.52 -2.65
CA TRP A 126 -5.24 2.52 -3.33
C TRP A 126 -6.08 3.76 -3.64
N VAL A 127 -5.89 4.83 -2.87
CA VAL A 127 -6.67 6.08 -2.93
C VAL A 127 -5.99 7.09 -3.84
N ALA A 128 -6.72 7.59 -4.83
CA ALA A 128 -6.26 8.63 -5.75
C ALA A 128 -6.48 10.03 -5.15
N LEU A 129 -5.41 10.80 -5.00
CA LEU A 129 -5.46 12.23 -4.62
C LEU A 129 -5.27 13.17 -5.82
N SER A 130 -5.05 12.63 -7.02
CA SER A 130 -4.99 13.35 -8.30
C SER A 130 -5.71 12.54 -9.39
N ASN A 131 -5.83 13.09 -10.59
CA ASN A 131 -6.31 12.33 -11.74
C ASN A 131 -5.36 11.15 -12.02
N VAL A 132 -5.92 9.98 -12.24
CA VAL A 132 -5.22 8.78 -12.69
C VAL A 132 -5.78 8.39 -14.04
N THR A 133 -5.28 9.07 -15.09
CA THR A 133 -5.62 8.82 -16.48
C THR A 133 -4.82 7.65 -17.07
N ALA A 134 -5.17 7.20 -18.25
CA ALA A 134 -4.49 6.07 -18.91
C ALA A 134 -2.98 6.31 -19.11
N ASP A 135 -2.57 7.54 -19.31
CA ASP A 135 -1.18 7.98 -19.50
C ASP A 135 -0.47 8.40 -18.19
N ALA A 136 -1.21 8.54 -17.07
CA ALA A 136 -0.64 8.85 -15.77
C ALA A 136 0.02 7.64 -15.08
N GLY A 137 0.11 6.49 -15.74
CA GLY A 137 0.63 5.25 -15.18
C GLY A 137 -0.27 4.67 -14.09
N PRO A 138 -1.54 4.34 -14.40
CA PRO A 138 -2.47 3.71 -13.47
C PRO A 138 -1.94 2.37 -12.97
N VAL A 139 -2.53 1.85 -11.89
CA VAL A 139 -2.31 0.47 -11.50
C VAL A 139 -2.98 -0.43 -12.52
N GLU A 140 -2.25 -1.43 -12.99
CA GLU A 140 -2.71 -2.45 -13.92
C GLU A 140 -2.79 -3.79 -13.18
N PHE A 141 -3.90 -4.51 -13.33
CA PHE A 141 -4.19 -5.77 -12.66
C PHE A 141 -4.28 -6.92 -13.68
N ALA A 142 -3.62 -8.03 -13.40
CA ALA A 142 -3.87 -9.28 -14.12
C ALA A 142 -5.13 -9.94 -13.50
N VAL A 143 -6.20 -10.02 -14.30
CA VAL A 143 -7.53 -10.46 -13.86
C VAL A 143 -7.48 -11.87 -13.29
N GLY A 144 -8.04 -12.07 -12.08
CA GLY A 144 -8.15 -13.39 -11.45
C GLY A 144 -6.83 -14.02 -10.99
N SER A 145 -5.70 -13.32 -11.13
CA SER A 145 -4.36 -13.87 -10.83
C SER A 145 -4.18 -14.27 -9.36
N HIS A 146 -4.95 -13.67 -8.44
CA HIS A 146 -4.90 -13.96 -7.00
C HIS A 146 -5.33 -15.38 -6.64
N ILE A 147 -6.15 -16.04 -7.47
CA ILE A 147 -6.67 -17.40 -7.22
C ILE A 147 -5.52 -18.42 -7.12
N ARG A 148 -4.41 -18.17 -7.79
CA ARG A 148 -3.21 -19.02 -7.74
C ARG A 148 -2.39 -18.86 -6.45
N GLY A 149 -2.80 -17.95 -5.56
CA GLY A 149 -2.02 -17.63 -4.37
C GLY A 149 -0.73 -16.87 -4.70
N GLN A 150 0.27 -17.00 -3.84
CA GLN A 150 1.56 -16.32 -4.03
C GLN A 150 2.42 -17.06 -5.06
N LEU A 151 2.76 -16.36 -6.14
CA LEU A 151 3.66 -16.81 -7.18
C LEU A 151 5.12 -16.63 -6.77
N GLN A 152 6.03 -17.37 -7.43
CA GLN A 152 7.46 -17.18 -7.23
C GLN A 152 7.91 -15.80 -7.73
N GLN A 153 8.61 -15.09 -6.87
CA GLN A 153 9.17 -13.79 -7.15
C GLN A 153 10.65 -13.78 -6.75
N LYS A 154 11.44 -12.97 -7.41
CA LYS A 154 12.79 -12.64 -6.98
C LYS A 154 12.98 -11.14 -6.97
N SER A 155 13.81 -10.68 -6.06
CA SER A 155 14.25 -9.28 -6.06
C SER A 155 15.32 -9.07 -7.12
N GLY A 156 15.41 -7.83 -7.56
CA GLY A 156 16.39 -7.39 -8.53
C GLY A 156 16.41 -5.88 -8.60
N LEU A 157 17.57 -5.31 -8.96
CA LEU A 157 17.67 -3.89 -9.23
C LEU A 157 16.95 -3.60 -10.55
N ILE A 158 15.74 -3.08 -10.48
CA ILE A 158 15.02 -2.59 -11.65
C ILE A 158 15.24 -1.09 -11.75
N LYS A 159 15.79 -0.66 -12.86
CA LYS A 159 15.95 0.76 -13.16
C LYS A 159 14.58 1.46 -13.07
N ASN A 160 14.55 2.60 -12.40
CA ASN A 160 13.36 3.42 -12.20
C ASN A 160 12.22 2.75 -11.39
N SER A 161 12.51 1.68 -10.64
CA SER A 161 11.48 1.06 -9.78
C SER A 161 11.08 2.00 -8.65
N VAL A 162 9.76 2.17 -8.46
CA VAL A 162 9.19 2.84 -7.28
C VAL A 162 8.99 1.85 -6.12
N ASN A 163 9.12 0.55 -6.36
CA ASN A 163 9.07 -0.49 -5.35
C ASN A 163 10.41 -0.62 -4.64
N THR A 164 10.38 -0.99 -3.36
CA THR A 164 11.57 -0.95 -2.49
C THR A 164 12.71 -1.84 -2.98
N ALA A 165 12.44 -3.06 -3.46
CA ALA A 165 13.45 -4.01 -3.89
C ALA A 165 13.29 -4.53 -5.32
N GLY A 166 12.50 -3.84 -6.14
CA GLY A 166 12.37 -4.21 -7.55
C GLY A 166 11.94 -5.65 -7.79
N GLN A 167 10.98 -6.17 -7.00
CA GLN A 167 10.52 -7.55 -7.16
C GLN A 167 9.91 -7.77 -8.53
N ILE A 168 10.20 -8.95 -9.07
CA ILE A 168 9.70 -9.41 -10.37
C ILE A 168 9.14 -10.82 -10.19
N ILE A 169 7.94 -11.04 -10.69
CA ILE A 169 7.39 -12.39 -10.82
C ILE A 169 8.23 -13.15 -11.85
N VAL A 170 8.71 -14.32 -11.47
CA VAL A 170 9.49 -15.21 -12.36
C VAL A 170 8.68 -16.43 -12.80
N GLU A 171 7.56 -16.67 -12.17
CA GLU A 171 6.59 -17.68 -12.54
C GLU A 171 5.64 -17.14 -13.61
N TRP A 172 5.21 -18.00 -14.55
CA TRP A 172 4.24 -17.61 -15.57
C TRP A 172 2.88 -17.23 -14.95
N PHE A 173 2.26 -16.17 -15.46
CA PHE A 173 0.87 -15.80 -15.19
C PHE A 173 0.22 -15.29 -16.47
N ASP A 174 -1.12 -15.37 -16.53
CA ASP A 174 -1.87 -14.94 -17.71
C ASP A 174 -1.85 -13.42 -17.84
N GLN A 175 -1.36 -12.92 -18.96
CA GLN A 175 -1.31 -11.50 -19.29
C GLN A 175 -2.31 -11.15 -20.42
N SER A 176 -3.19 -12.06 -20.81
CA SER A 176 -4.18 -11.82 -21.88
C SER A 176 -5.30 -10.87 -21.42
N GLN A 177 -5.54 -10.78 -20.10
CA GLN A 177 -6.57 -9.94 -19.52
C GLN A 177 -5.95 -9.02 -18.45
N ILE A 178 -5.63 -7.80 -18.86
CA ILE A 178 -5.10 -6.75 -18.01
C ILE A 178 -6.12 -5.62 -17.93
N ASP A 179 -6.45 -5.24 -16.72
CA ASP A 179 -7.35 -4.11 -16.45
C ASP A 179 -6.60 -2.95 -15.81
N ARG A 180 -7.05 -1.70 -16.05
CA ARG A 180 -6.35 -0.48 -15.66
C ARG A 180 -7.23 0.39 -14.78
N ALA A 181 -6.84 0.60 -13.55
CA ALA A 181 -7.57 1.42 -12.58
C ALA A 181 -7.50 2.91 -12.92
N ILE A 182 -8.37 3.34 -13.83
CA ILE A 182 -8.57 4.77 -14.13
C ILE A 182 -9.44 5.37 -13.02
N LEU A 183 -8.90 6.36 -12.29
CA LEU A 183 -9.54 6.92 -11.11
C LEU A 183 -9.57 8.45 -11.17
N ARG A 184 -10.67 9.03 -10.72
CA ARG A 184 -10.76 10.46 -10.41
C ARG A 184 -10.22 10.73 -9.00
N PRO A 185 -9.81 11.97 -8.69
CA PRO A 185 -9.45 12.33 -7.31
C PRO A 185 -10.58 11.99 -6.34
N GLY A 186 -10.25 11.39 -5.20
CA GLY A 186 -11.20 10.91 -4.20
C GLY A 186 -11.76 9.51 -4.45
N GLN A 187 -11.50 8.93 -5.62
CA GLN A 187 -11.81 7.52 -5.88
C GLN A 187 -10.68 6.61 -5.41
N PHE A 188 -10.99 5.33 -5.24
CA PHE A 188 -10.02 4.32 -4.87
C PHE A 188 -10.30 2.97 -5.54
N SER A 189 -9.28 2.12 -5.55
CA SER A 189 -9.38 0.72 -5.92
C SER A 189 -9.04 -0.17 -4.74
N PHE A 190 -9.62 -1.37 -4.70
CA PHE A 190 -9.13 -2.47 -3.89
C PHE A 190 -8.36 -3.48 -4.73
N HIS A 191 -7.34 -4.10 -4.14
CA HIS A 191 -6.76 -5.33 -4.66
C HIS A 191 -6.37 -6.28 -3.53
N HIS A 192 -6.52 -7.57 -3.82
CA HIS A 192 -6.12 -8.65 -2.95
C HIS A 192 -4.60 -8.79 -2.95
N THR A 193 -4.02 -9.16 -1.80
CA THR A 193 -2.55 -9.25 -1.64
C THR A 193 -1.84 -10.15 -2.65
N CYS A 194 -2.54 -11.15 -3.18
CA CYS A 194 -2.03 -12.05 -4.23
C CYS A 194 -2.42 -11.62 -5.65
N THR A 195 -3.07 -10.47 -5.85
CA THR A 195 -3.32 -9.96 -7.21
C THR A 195 -2.02 -9.49 -7.83
N VAL A 196 -1.69 -10.05 -8.99
CA VAL A 196 -0.53 -9.61 -9.78
C VAL A 196 -0.84 -8.24 -10.36
N HIS A 197 0.02 -7.26 -10.08
CA HIS A 197 -0.20 -5.89 -10.51
C HIS A 197 1.11 -5.15 -10.81
N GLN A 198 0.99 -4.10 -11.61
CA GLN A 198 2.10 -3.21 -11.97
C GLN A 198 1.63 -1.78 -12.14
N SER A 199 2.55 -0.86 -12.45
CA SER A 199 2.21 0.46 -12.99
C SER A 199 3.29 0.98 -13.93
N GLN A 200 2.87 1.45 -15.12
CA GLN A 200 3.71 2.03 -16.15
C GLN A 200 4.20 3.45 -15.77
N PRO A 201 5.16 4.05 -16.49
CA PRO A 201 5.57 5.43 -16.31
C PRO A 201 4.40 6.42 -16.36
N ASN A 202 4.56 7.56 -15.70
CA ASN A 202 3.65 8.68 -15.87
C ASN A 202 4.04 9.49 -17.11
N ARG A 203 3.26 9.40 -18.17
CA ARG A 203 3.45 10.13 -19.44
C ARG A 203 2.64 11.42 -19.51
N SER A 204 1.79 11.68 -18.49
CA SER A 204 0.98 12.90 -18.42
C SER A 204 1.79 14.11 -17.95
N ASP A 205 1.23 15.30 -18.14
CA ASP A 205 1.81 16.55 -17.67
C ASP A 205 1.48 16.87 -16.20
N GLU A 206 0.73 15.99 -15.54
CA GLU A 206 0.33 16.16 -14.15
C GLU A 206 1.04 15.16 -13.23
N ARG A 207 1.27 15.59 -12.00
CA ARG A 207 1.76 14.74 -10.92
C ARG A 207 0.66 13.76 -10.51
N ARG A 208 0.91 12.43 -10.63
CA ARG A 208 0.01 11.40 -10.10
C ARG A 208 0.31 11.15 -8.62
N ILE A 209 -0.69 11.36 -7.77
CA ILE A 209 -0.60 11.19 -6.32
C ILE A 209 -1.56 10.10 -5.90
N GLY A 210 -1.02 9.02 -5.32
CA GLY A 210 -1.80 7.95 -4.71
C GLY A 210 -1.19 7.49 -3.40
N ILE A 211 -2.05 6.98 -2.52
CA ILE A 211 -1.65 6.31 -1.28
C ILE A 211 -2.28 4.94 -1.22
N ALA A 212 -1.47 3.92 -0.98
CA ALA A 212 -1.92 2.57 -0.68
C ALA A 212 -2.05 2.40 0.84
N LEU A 213 -3.19 1.91 1.28
CA LEU A 213 -3.55 1.61 2.66
C LEU A 213 -3.83 0.11 2.75
N SER A 214 -2.97 -0.61 3.45
CA SER A 214 -3.01 -2.08 3.50
C SER A 214 -3.69 -2.54 4.78
N TYR A 215 -4.92 -3.05 4.65
CA TYR A 215 -5.75 -3.52 5.75
C TYR A 215 -5.72 -5.03 5.88
N ILE A 216 -5.73 -5.51 7.13
CA ILE A 216 -5.76 -6.93 7.47
C ILE A 216 -6.80 -7.17 8.56
N PRO A 217 -7.47 -8.32 8.58
CA PRO A 217 -8.27 -8.72 9.74
C PRO A 217 -7.35 -9.09 10.91
N THR A 218 -7.81 -8.88 12.15
CA THR A 218 -7.02 -9.13 13.36
C THR A 218 -6.56 -10.59 13.50
N ARG A 219 -7.25 -11.56 12.87
CA ARG A 219 -6.85 -12.99 12.81
C ARG A 219 -5.59 -13.25 11.97
N THR A 220 -5.17 -12.29 11.14
CA THR A 220 -3.94 -12.37 10.35
C THR A 220 -2.73 -12.39 11.28
N ARG A 221 -1.70 -13.15 10.91
CA ARG A 221 -0.42 -13.20 11.62
C ARG A 221 0.75 -13.01 10.68
N TYR A 222 1.82 -12.44 11.17
CA TYR A 222 3.11 -12.45 10.50
C TYR A 222 3.80 -13.81 10.71
N ILE A 223 4.35 -14.39 9.63
CA ILE A 223 4.98 -15.73 9.68
C ILE A 223 6.45 -15.70 10.10
N GLY A 224 7.08 -14.51 10.15
CA GLY A 224 8.45 -14.34 10.60
C GLY A 224 8.56 -14.35 12.14
N LYS A 225 9.76 -14.05 12.63
CA LYS A 225 10.12 -14.24 14.06
C LYS A 225 9.70 -13.06 14.95
N ARG A 226 9.42 -11.89 14.38
CA ARG A 226 9.12 -10.68 15.15
C ARG A 226 7.63 -10.41 15.28
N ARG A 227 7.27 -9.63 16.27
CA ARG A 227 5.93 -9.06 16.37
C ARG A 227 5.91 -7.75 15.59
N MET A 228 5.08 -7.70 14.55
CA MET A 228 5.01 -6.53 13.67
C MET A 228 4.10 -5.44 14.24
N PRO A 229 4.40 -4.16 14.01
CA PRO A 229 3.50 -3.07 14.38
C PRO A 229 2.29 -3.00 13.45
N ALA A 230 1.14 -2.60 14.01
CA ALA A 230 -0.08 -2.29 13.26
C ALA A 230 -0.95 -1.27 14.04
N CYS A 231 -1.93 -0.67 13.38
CA CYS A 231 -2.93 0.19 14.04
C CYS A 231 -4.29 -0.47 14.03
N LEU A 232 -4.99 -0.49 15.17
CA LEU A 232 -6.40 -0.88 15.21
C LEU A 232 -7.25 0.24 14.60
N MET A 233 -7.94 -0.08 13.51
CA MET A 233 -8.76 0.86 12.76
C MET A 233 -10.24 0.74 13.13
N ARG A 234 -10.71 -0.49 13.36
CA ARG A 234 -12.11 -0.79 13.69
C ARG A 234 -12.20 -2.11 14.46
N GLY A 235 -13.25 -2.28 15.27
CA GLY A 235 -13.54 -3.51 16.00
C GLY A 235 -12.61 -3.76 17.18
N ASN A 236 -12.33 -5.03 17.45
CA ASN A 236 -11.50 -5.49 18.57
C ASN A 236 -10.39 -6.42 18.07
N ASP A 237 -9.24 -6.39 18.71
CA ASP A 237 -8.18 -7.37 18.49
C ASP A 237 -8.16 -8.41 19.61
N GLU A 238 -8.86 -9.52 19.39
CA GLU A 238 -8.89 -10.66 20.32
C GLU A 238 -7.69 -11.62 20.12
N HIS A 239 -6.95 -11.45 19.03
CA HIS A 239 -5.85 -12.37 18.65
C HIS A 239 -4.49 -11.90 19.17
N GLY A 240 -4.26 -10.60 19.26
CA GLY A 240 -3.03 -10.02 19.79
C GLY A 240 -1.77 -10.40 18.99
N HIS A 241 -1.89 -10.60 17.68
CA HIS A 241 -0.76 -11.01 16.84
C HIS A 241 0.22 -9.88 16.51
N PHE A 242 -0.23 -8.63 16.66
CA PHE A 242 0.54 -7.44 16.32
C PHE A 242 0.84 -6.57 17.54
N ASP A 243 1.87 -5.74 17.43
CA ASP A 243 2.17 -4.68 18.40
C ASP A 243 1.34 -3.44 18.03
N LEU A 244 0.21 -3.25 18.72
CA LEU A 244 -0.74 -2.20 18.39
C LEU A 244 -0.17 -0.83 18.78
N GLN A 245 -0.01 0.02 17.79
CA GLN A 245 0.49 1.38 17.94
C GLN A 245 -0.66 2.36 18.11
N PRO A 246 -0.54 3.35 19.03
CA PRO A 246 -1.53 4.40 19.18
C PRO A 246 -1.51 5.37 17.98
N ARG A 247 -2.61 6.10 17.84
CA ARG A 247 -2.71 7.20 16.86
C ARG A 247 -1.67 8.30 17.13
N PRO A 248 -1.12 8.94 16.07
CA PRO A 248 -0.27 10.11 16.26
C PRO A 248 -1.07 11.25 16.90
N GLN A 249 -0.48 11.92 17.90
CA GLN A 249 -1.09 13.05 18.59
C GLN A 249 -0.62 14.40 18.03
N VAL A 250 0.60 14.41 17.53
CA VAL A 250 1.25 15.60 16.95
C VAL A 250 1.93 15.19 15.66
N ASP A 251 1.81 16.03 14.62
CA ASP A 251 2.52 15.76 13.37
C ASP A 251 4.02 16.03 13.58
N PHE A 252 4.85 15.07 13.22
CA PHE A 252 6.31 15.14 13.38
C PHE A 252 6.79 15.38 14.82
N GLY A 253 5.97 15.02 15.83
CA GLY A 253 6.41 15.05 17.23
C GLY A 253 7.56 14.08 17.48
N GLU A 254 8.33 14.32 18.54
CA GLU A 254 9.48 13.47 18.90
C GLU A 254 9.08 12.00 19.10
N ILE A 255 7.97 11.75 19.79
CA ILE A 255 7.44 10.40 20.01
C ILE A 255 6.98 9.75 18.70
N GLU A 256 6.30 10.51 17.86
CA GLU A 256 5.84 10.06 16.55
C GLU A 256 7.01 9.75 15.61
N MET A 257 8.05 10.57 15.60
CA MET A 257 9.29 10.33 14.84
C MET A 257 9.98 9.05 15.31
N GLN A 258 10.15 8.86 16.61
CA GLN A 258 10.76 7.67 17.18
C GLN A 258 9.93 6.40 16.83
N ARG A 259 8.60 6.50 16.92
CA ARG A 259 7.68 5.42 16.57
C ARG A 259 7.78 5.10 15.07
N HIS A 260 7.75 6.12 14.22
CA HIS A 260 7.89 5.95 12.78
C HIS A 260 9.21 5.26 12.42
N ASP A 261 10.34 5.69 12.98
CA ASP A 261 11.65 5.08 12.74
C ASP A 261 11.69 3.61 13.21
N THR A 262 11.11 3.31 14.36
CA THR A 262 11.04 1.95 14.91
C THR A 262 10.16 1.04 14.03
N THR A 263 8.98 1.50 13.65
CA THR A 263 8.04 0.73 12.82
C THR A 263 8.56 0.55 11.40
N PHE A 264 9.18 1.59 10.83
CA PHE A 264 9.82 1.50 9.52
C PHE A 264 10.97 0.48 9.51
N ARG A 265 11.82 0.49 10.55
CA ARG A 265 12.90 -0.49 10.69
C ARG A 265 12.35 -1.91 10.77
N ALA A 266 11.33 -2.16 11.61
CA ALA A 266 10.69 -3.46 11.72
C ALA A 266 10.13 -3.93 10.37
N TYR A 267 9.50 -3.01 9.61
CA TYR A 267 8.98 -3.29 8.28
C TYR A 267 10.08 -3.66 7.27
N ILE A 268 11.18 -2.90 7.22
CA ILE A 268 12.31 -3.20 6.33
C ILE A 268 12.97 -4.52 6.69
N GLU A 269 13.18 -4.79 7.96
CA GLU A 269 13.77 -6.04 8.42
C GLU A 269 12.86 -7.25 8.14
N SER A 270 11.51 -7.10 8.28
CA SER A 270 10.57 -8.15 7.91
C SER A 270 10.61 -8.43 6.40
N PHE A 271 10.75 -7.40 5.60
CA PHE A 271 10.90 -7.52 4.17
C PHE A 271 12.14 -8.37 3.79
N TYR A 272 13.31 -8.08 4.37
CA TYR A 272 14.52 -8.89 4.15
C TYR A 272 14.37 -10.33 4.67
N GLU A 273 13.66 -10.53 5.79
CA GLU A 273 13.36 -11.85 6.30
C GLU A 273 12.53 -12.68 5.30
N GLN A 274 11.59 -12.05 4.56
CA GLN A 274 10.78 -12.72 3.53
C GLN A 274 11.56 -13.03 2.24
N LEU A 275 12.59 -12.25 1.92
CA LEU A 275 13.40 -12.47 0.72
C LEU A 275 14.32 -13.69 0.83
N GLY A 276 14.57 -14.18 2.04
CA GLY A 276 15.39 -15.37 2.28
C GLY A 276 16.90 -15.13 2.28
N GLU A 277 17.69 -16.19 2.45
CA GLU A 277 19.16 -16.09 2.62
C GLU A 277 19.90 -15.65 1.36
N ALA A 278 19.33 -15.85 0.17
CA ALA A 278 19.95 -15.49 -1.09
C ALA A 278 20.25 -13.99 -1.26
N GLU A 279 19.65 -13.14 -0.44
CA GLU A 279 19.82 -11.69 -0.51
C GLU A 279 20.74 -11.10 0.57
N LYS A 280 21.21 -11.92 1.51
CA LYS A 280 22.25 -11.52 2.48
C LYS A 280 23.56 -11.19 1.80
N ASP A 281 23.77 -11.67 0.56
CA ASP A 281 24.97 -11.46 -0.26
C ASP A 281 24.87 -10.25 -1.21
N LEU A 282 23.81 -9.43 -1.09
CA LEU A 282 23.77 -8.16 -1.83
C LEU A 282 24.92 -7.26 -1.35
N PRO A 283 25.65 -6.61 -2.28
CA PRO A 283 26.72 -5.67 -1.92
C PRO A 283 26.20 -4.67 -0.88
N LYS A 284 27.01 -4.39 0.15
CA LYS A 284 26.67 -3.43 1.22
C LYS A 284 26.23 -2.06 0.68
N GLU A 285 26.68 -1.69 -0.51
CA GLU A 285 26.30 -0.49 -1.25
C GLU A 285 24.86 -0.58 -1.81
N ALA A 286 24.43 -1.76 -2.25
CA ALA A 286 23.03 -1.98 -2.63
C ALA A 286 22.12 -1.99 -1.39
N ALA A 287 22.58 -2.55 -0.27
CA ALA A 287 21.91 -2.48 1.02
C ALA A 287 21.87 -1.04 1.58
N ALA A 288 22.93 -0.26 1.43
CA ALA A 288 22.97 1.16 1.82
C ALA A 288 22.04 2.02 0.95
N GLY A 289 21.91 1.72 -0.34
CA GLY A 289 20.92 2.35 -1.24
C GLY A 289 19.47 1.89 -1.01
N MET A 290 19.27 0.80 -0.25
CA MET A 290 17.97 0.27 0.18
C MET A 290 17.59 0.70 1.60
N VAL A 291 18.58 1.13 2.38
CA VAL A 291 18.42 1.43 3.80
C VAL A 291 17.78 2.81 4.03
N TYR A 292 17.57 3.63 3.03
CA TYR A 292 16.96 4.94 3.31
C TYR A 292 16.24 5.52 2.08
#